data_adc4d1c07005d28da13022a3e464154b
#
_entry.id   adc4d1c07005d28da13022a3e464154b
#
_cell.length_a   1.000
_cell.length_b   1.000
_cell.length_c   1.000
_cell.angle_alpha   90.00
_cell.angle_beta   90.00
_cell.angle_gamma   90.00
#
_symmetry.space_group_name_H-M   'P 1'
#
loop_
_entity.id
_entity.type
_entity.pdbx_description
1 polymer ?
#
loop_
_entity_poly.entity_id
_entity_poly.type
_entity_poly.pdbx_seq_one_letter_code
_entity_poly.pdbx_strand_id
1 'polypeptide(L)'
;ISIVTGVFMPVFSIICIYIAGWLYRKKIKNPITCAASIFGAGAAAALLLFVQTDSNAAVSVFLAAAITGCMHGVNLLLITMLPPYFDKYGKVSTVSGVLNACVYIGSAISTYGIAVLSEGNGWHFTLFTWFVTAAAGTAVCIMCIRPWRKKMM
;
A
#
# COMPACT_ATOMS: atom_id res chain seq x y z
N ILE A 1 4.74 23.41 -11.87
CA ILE A 1 5.03 22.36 -10.85
C ILE A 1 3.85 21.39 -10.78
N SER A 2 2.59 21.82 -10.65
CA SER A 2 1.40 20.95 -10.50
C SER A 2 1.22 19.95 -11.64
N ILE A 3 1.44 20.36 -12.91
CA ILE A 3 1.29 19.47 -14.08
C ILE A 3 2.36 18.38 -14.07
N VAL A 4 3.60 18.73 -13.76
CA VAL A 4 4.71 17.77 -13.68
C VAL A 4 4.46 16.74 -12.60
N THR A 5 3.99 17.15 -11.42
CA THR A 5 3.64 16.25 -10.32
C THR A 5 2.48 15.32 -10.70
N GLY A 6 1.47 15.86 -11.41
CA GLY A 6 0.31 15.07 -11.87
C GLY A 6 0.67 13.97 -12.86
N VAL A 7 1.70 14.14 -13.68
CA VAL A 7 2.21 13.11 -14.60
C VAL A 7 3.21 12.18 -13.89
N PHE A 8 4.08 12.74 -13.05
CA PHE A 8 5.12 11.98 -12.36
C PHE A 8 4.57 10.91 -11.44
N MET A 9 3.54 11.22 -10.65
CA MET A 9 2.97 10.27 -9.69
C MET A 9 2.40 8.99 -10.32
N PRO A 10 1.54 9.04 -11.36
CA PRO A 10 1.06 7.85 -12.04
C PRO A 10 2.18 7.02 -12.69
N VAL A 11 3.13 7.69 -13.37
CA VAL A 11 4.27 6.99 -14.00
C VAL A 11 5.11 6.26 -12.96
N PHE A 12 5.43 6.94 -11.84
CA PHE A 12 6.17 6.32 -10.75
C PHE A 12 5.40 5.14 -10.11
N SER A 13 4.09 5.26 -9.97
CA SER A 13 3.23 4.17 -9.47
C SER A 13 3.25 2.94 -10.38
N ILE A 14 3.25 3.13 -11.70
CA ILE A 14 3.39 2.02 -12.67
C ILE A 14 4.73 1.29 -12.48
N ILE A 15 5.81 2.03 -12.31
CA ILE A 15 7.14 1.45 -12.05
C ILE A 15 7.13 0.64 -10.76
N CYS A 16 6.54 1.17 -9.68
CA CYS A 16 6.42 0.47 -8.41
C CYS A 16 5.58 -0.80 -8.51
N ILE A 17 4.49 -0.81 -9.28
CA ILE A 17 3.69 -1.99 -9.57
C ILE A 17 4.54 -3.08 -10.27
N TYR A 18 5.33 -2.67 -11.26
CA TYR A 18 6.26 -3.59 -11.94
C TYR A 18 7.30 -4.18 -10.99
N ILE A 19 7.89 -3.35 -10.14
CA ILE A 19 8.87 -3.77 -9.12
C ILE A 19 8.21 -4.75 -8.13
N ALA A 20 7.00 -4.47 -7.65
CA ALA A 20 6.24 -5.34 -6.76
C ALA A 20 5.96 -6.71 -7.40
N GLY A 21 5.52 -6.72 -8.65
CA GLY A 21 5.28 -7.95 -9.42
C GLY A 21 6.56 -8.74 -9.70
N TRP A 22 7.66 -8.07 -9.97
CA TRP A 22 8.98 -8.68 -10.16
C TRP A 22 9.51 -9.29 -8.85
N LEU A 23 9.41 -8.54 -7.73
CA LEU A 23 9.81 -8.99 -6.39
C LEU A 23 9.05 -10.25 -5.98
N TYR A 24 7.74 -10.26 -6.21
CA TYR A 24 6.90 -11.43 -5.95
C TYR A 24 7.33 -12.65 -6.77
N ARG A 25 7.53 -12.49 -8.08
CA ARG A 25 7.87 -13.63 -8.98
C ARG A 25 9.27 -14.17 -8.76
N LYS A 26 10.26 -13.29 -8.51
CA LYS A 26 11.67 -13.68 -8.47
C LYS A 26 12.22 -13.98 -7.06
N LYS A 27 11.76 -13.25 -6.03
CA LYS A 27 12.37 -13.33 -4.68
C LYS A 27 11.42 -13.84 -3.61
N ILE A 28 10.19 -13.36 -3.56
CA ILE A 28 9.28 -13.63 -2.44
C ILE A 28 7.99 -14.23 -3.00
N LYS A 29 7.99 -15.56 -3.21
CA LYS A 29 6.83 -16.29 -3.77
C LYS A 29 5.58 -16.31 -2.87
N ASN A 30 5.65 -15.72 -1.68
CA ASN A 30 4.51 -15.58 -0.77
C ASN A 30 3.92 -14.18 -0.89
N PRO A 31 2.65 -14.03 -1.35
CA PRO A 31 2.05 -12.72 -1.57
C PRO A 31 1.93 -11.88 -0.29
N ILE A 32 1.65 -12.52 0.85
CA ILE A 32 1.52 -11.82 2.14
C ILE A 32 2.87 -11.32 2.64
N THR A 33 3.93 -12.13 2.50
CA THR A 33 5.28 -11.69 2.90
C THR A 33 5.77 -10.55 2.01
N CYS A 34 5.49 -10.63 0.71
CA CYS A 34 5.82 -9.56 -0.23
C CYS A 34 5.02 -8.28 0.08
N ALA A 35 3.73 -8.39 0.37
CA ALA A 35 2.90 -7.26 0.78
C ALA A 35 3.41 -6.63 2.08
N ALA A 36 3.79 -7.44 3.09
CA ALA A 36 4.37 -6.94 4.33
C ALA A 36 5.65 -6.13 4.10
N SER A 37 6.54 -6.58 3.21
CA SER A 37 7.78 -5.86 2.91
C SER A 37 7.51 -4.52 2.21
N ILE A 38 6.54 -4.47 1.30
CA ILE A 38 6.17 -3.25 0.57
C ILE A 38 5.42 -2.27 1.50
N PHE A 39 4.52 -2.76 2.35
CA PHE A 39 3.89 -1.94 3.39
C PHE A 39 4.93 -1.33 4.34
N GLY A 40 5.92 -2.13 4.75
CA GLY A 40 7.03 -1.66 5.59
C GLY A 40 7.85 -0.55 4.92
N ALA A 41 8.15 -0.69 3.63
CA ALA A 41 8.81 0.35 2.84
C ALA A 41 7.95 1.62 2.74
N GLY A 42 6.63 1.47 2.52
CA GLY A 42 5.68 2.57 2.52
C GLY A 42 5.59 3.28 3.87
N ALA A 43 5.59 2.53 4.98
CA ALA A 43 5.60 3.08 6.34
C ALA A 43 6.89 3.86 6.61
N ALA A 44 8.05 3.34 6.20
CA ALA A 44 9.33 4.05 6.32
C ALA A 44 9.34 5.35 5.52
N ALA A 45 8.82 5.33 4.28
CA ALA A 45 8.70 6.53 3.45
C ALA A 45 7.74 7.56 4.08
N ALA A 46 6.63 7.11 4.67
CA ALA A 46 5.67 7.99 5.36
C ALA A 46 6.29 8.61 6.63
N LEU A 47 7.07 7.84 7.38
CA LEU A 47 7.79 8.34 8.55
C LEU A 47 8.84 9.40 8.14
N LEU A 48 9.61 9.13 7.08
CA LEU A 48 10.57 10.09 6.54
C LEU A 48 9.87 11.37 6.09
N LEU A 49 8.74 11.26 5.41
CA LEU A 49 7.95 12.43 4.98
C LEU A 49 7.44 13.23 6.19
N PHE A 50 7.00 12.56 7.23
CA PHE A 50 6.55 13.20 8.47
C PHE A 50 7.67 13.97 9.17
N VAL A 51 8.88 13.40 9.24
CA VAL A 51 10.03 14.04 9.89
C VAL A 51 10.60 15.18 9.04
N GLN A 52 10.49 15.12 7.71
CA GLN A 52 11.09 16.09 6.79
C GLN A 52 10.11 17.15 6.29
N THR A 53 9.02 17.41 6.99
CA THR A 53 7.94 18.34 6.55
C THR A 53 8.44 19.74 6.19
N ASP A 54 9.55 20.20 6.75
CA ASP A 54 10.15 21.53 6.51
C ASP A 54 11.28 21.53 5.47
N SER A 55 11.57 20.40 4.81
CA SER A 55 12.66 20.29 3.85
C SER A 55 12.20 20.38 2.39
N ASN A 56 13.11 20.27 1.47
CA ASN A 56 12.99 20.49 0.03
C ASN A 56 11.71 19.86 -0.59
N ALA A 57 10.87 20.67 -1.25
CA ALA A 57 9.61 20.26 -1.88
C ALA A 57 9.77 19.06 -2.85
N ALA A 58 10.91 18.96 -3.54
CA ALA A 58 11.19 17.83 -4.43
C ALA A 58 11.31 16.50 -3.69
N VAL A 59 11.92 16.50 -2.50
CA VAL A 59 12.02 15.30 -1.65
C VAL A 59 10.63 14.88 -1.15
N SER A 60 9.81 15.83 -0.74
CA SER A 60 8.43 15.55 -0.30
C SER A 60 7.58 14.94 -1.40
N VAL A 61 7.67 15.45 -2.64
CA VAL A 61 6.98 14.89 -3.81
C VAL A 61 7.46 13.48 -4.11
N PHE A 62 8.77 13.23 -4.05
CA PHE A 62 9.33 11.89 -4.28
C PHE A 62 8.87 10.89 -3.22
N LEU A 63 8.90 11.26 -1.93
CA LEU A 63 8.43 10.41 -0.84
C LEU A 63 6.93 10.12 -0.94
N ALA A 64 6.11 11.12 -1.28
CA ALA A 64 4.69 10.94 -1.52
C ALA A 64 4.42 9.99 -2.69
N ALA A 65 5.18 10.10 -3.78
CA ALA A 65 5.11 9.18 -4.92
C ALA A 65 5.52 7.75 -4.50
N ALA A 66 6.55 7.61 -3.66
CA ALA A 66 6.99 6.31 -3.15
C ALA A 66 5.91 5.65 -2.27
N ILE A 67 5.26 6.40 -1.37
CA ILE A 67 4.15 5.90 -0.56
C ILE A 67 3.01 5.43 -1.46
N THR A 68 2.58 6.26 -2.41
CA THR A 68 1.51 5.93 -3.37
C THR A 68 1.87 4.68 -4.19
N GLY A 69 3.10 4.61 -4.69
CA GLY A 69 3.60 3.45 -5.44
C GLY A 69 3.61 2.16 -4.61
N CYS A 70 4.04 2.22 -3.35
CA CYS A 70 3.98 1.08 -2.44
C CYS A 70 2.54 0.60 -2.23
N MET A 71 1.58 1.51 -2.03
CA MET A 71 0.17 1.14 -1.86
C MET A 71 -0.41 0.47 -3.10
N HIS A 72 -0.08 0.95 -4.31
CA HIS A 72 -0.48 0.29 -5.56
C HIS A 72 0.17 -1.09 -5.72
N GLY A 73 1.44 -1.25 -5.30
CA GLY A 73 2.14 -2.54 -5.27
C GLY A 73 1.46 -3.55 -4.34
N VAL A 74 1.07 -3.13 -3.15
CA VAL A 74 0.31 -3.97 -2.21
C VAL A 74 -1.05 -4.35 -2.78
N ASN A 75 -1.74 -3.40 -3.41
CA ASN A 75 -3.04 -3.65 -4.06
C ASN A 75 -2.92 -4.73 -5.14
N LEU A 76 -1.91 -4.67 -6.01
CA LEU A 76 -1.61 -5.71 -6.99
C LEU A 76 -1.46 -7.09 -6.33
N LEU A 77 -0.68 -7.18 -5.25
CA LEU A 77 -0.41 -8.44 -4.57
C LEU A 77 -1.66 -9.04 -3.93
N LEU A 78 -2.44 -8.24 -3.23
CA LEU A 78 -3.60 -8.72 -2.51
C LEU A 78 -4.80 -8.99 -3.41
N ILE A 79 -5.06 -8.15 -4.42
CA ILE A 79 -6.24 -8.30 -5.29
C ILE A 79 -5.99 -9.25 -6.46
N THR A 80 -4.77 -9.24 -7.02
CA THR A 80 -4.48 -10.01 -8.23
C THR A 80 -3.73 -11.32 -7.95
N MET A 81 -2.74 -11.29 -7.06
CA MET A 81 -1.85 -12.44 -6.85
C MET A 81 -2.30 -13.38 -5.73
N LEU A 82 -3.13 -12.93 -4.80
CA LEU A 82 -3.60 -13.75 -3.67
C LEU A 82 -4.80 -14.64 -4.02
N PRO A 83 -5.85 -14.18 -4.75
CA PRO A 83 -7.03 -15.01 -5.03
C PRO A 83 -6.74 -16.34 -5.75
N PRO A 84 -5.79 -16.45 -6.72
CA PRO A 84 -5.48 -17.73 -7.37
C PRO A 84 -5.07 -18.86 -6.41
N TYR A 85 -4.57 -18.55 -5.22
CA TYR A 85 -4.27 -19.59 -4.22
C TYR A 85 -5.51 -20.33 -3.70
N PHE A 86 -6.71 -19.77 -3.92
CA PHE A 86 -8.00 -20.36 -3.54
C PHE A 86 -8.66 -21.18 -4.66
N ASP A 87 -7.97 -21.36 -5.79
CA ASP A 87 -8.49 -22.15 -6.93
C ASP A 87 -8.81 -23.57 -6.53
N LYS A 88 -7.93 -24.21 -5.74
CA LYS A 88 -8.15 -25.55 -5.18
C LYS A 88 -9.44 -25.72 -4.35
N TYR A 89 -10.05 -24.61 -3.92
CA TYR A 89 -11.32 -24.58 -3.20
C TYR A 89 -12.47 -24.09 -4.06
N GLY A 90 -12.25 -23.75 -5.34
CA GLY A 90 -13.26 -23.15 -6.24
C GLY A 90 -13.76 -21.77 -5.78
N LYS A 91 -12.97 -21.02 -4.97
CA LYS A 91 -13.40 -19.79 -4.31
C LYS A 91 -12.65 -18.53 -4.79
N VAL A 92 -12.00 -18.59 -5.94
CA VAL A 92 -11.23 -17.45 -6.49
C VAL A 92 -12.09 -16.19 -6.62
N SER A 93 -13.25 -16.30 -7.26
CA SER A 93 -14.16 -15.17 -7.47
C SER A 93 -14.70 -14.59 -6.17
N THR A 94 -15.06 -15.44 -5.21
CA THR A 94 -15.55 -15.01 -3.89
C THR A 94 -14.47 -14.24 -3.13
N VAL A 95 -13.24 -14.75 -3.10
CA VAL A 95 -12.11 -14.10 -2.42
C VAL A 95 -11.79 -12.77 -3.10
N SER A 96 -11.73 -12.73 -4.43
CA SER A 96 -11.51 -11.50 -5.18
C SER A 96 -12.60 -10.46 -4.91
N GLY A 97 -13.87 -10.87 -4.89
CA GLY A 97 -14.99 -9.99 -4.59
C GLY A 97 -14.92 -9.39 -3.17
N VAL A 98 -14.63 -10.22 -2.16
CA VAL A 98 -14.48 -9.75 -0.78
C VAL A 98 -13.32 -8.78 -0.64
N LEU A 99 -12.17 -9.08 -1.22
CA LEU A 99 -11.00 -8.19 -1.18
C LEU A 99 -11.28 -6.85 -1.85
N ASN A 100 -11.92 -6.86 -3.03
CA ASN A 100 -12.33 -5.62 -3.70
C ASN A 100 -13.33 -4.82 -2.86
N ALA A 101 -14.34 -5.46 -2.28
CA ALA A 101 -15.29 -4.78 -1.39
C ALA A 101 -14.59 -4.10 -0.21
N CYS A 102 -13.66 -4.79 0.47
CA CYS A 102 -12.86 -4.21 1.55
C CYS A 102 -12.04 -3.01 1.08
N VAL A 103 -11.43 -3.07 -0.11
CA VAL A 103 -10.65 -1.95 -0.66
C VAL A 103 -11.55 -0.74 -0.95
N TYR A 104 -12.72 -0.93 -1.55
CA TYR A 104 -13.64 0.19 -1.82
C TYR A 104 -14.21 0.82 -0.55
N ILE A 105 -14.57 0.00 0.44
CA ILE A 105 -14.99 0.51 1.77
C ILE A 105 -13.86 1.29 2.43
N GLY A 106 -12.65 0.73 2.45
CA GLY A 106 -11.47 1.40 3.00
C GLY A 106 -11.15 2.70 2.28
N SER A 107 -11.26 2.73 0.95
CA SER A 107 -11.06 3.92 0.12
C SER A 107 -12.08 5.02 0.45
N ALA A 108 -13.36 4.68 0.58
CA ALA A 108 -14.40 5.63 0.96
C ALA A 108 -14.16 6.23 2.34
N ILE A 109 -13.84 5.40 3.34
CA ILE A 109 -13.52 5.84 4.70
C ILE A 109 -12.27 6.73 4.71
N SER A 110 -11.23 6.33 3.96
CA SER A 110 -9.98 7.08 3.87
C SER A 110 -10.17 8.45 3.21
N THR A 111 -10.91 8.51 2.11
CA THR A 111 -11.15 9.76 1.39
C THR A 111 -11.89 10.77 2.28
N TYR A 112 -12.96 10.35 2.94
CA TYR A 112 -13.71 11.21 3.86
C TYR A 112 -12.87 11.55 5.10
N GLY A 113 -12.23 10.55 5.71
CA GLY A 113 -11.42 10.74 6.90
C GLY A 113 -10.25 11.71 6.69
N ILE A 114 -9.52 11.57 5.57
CA ILE A 114 -8.41 12.47 5.24
C ILE A 114 -8.90 13.90 5.00
N ALA A 115 -10.04 14.10 4.33
CA ALA A 115 -10.60 15.41 4.12
C ALA A 115 -10.90 16.11 5.46
N VAL A 116 -11.62 15.46 6.37
CA VAL A 116 -11.95 15.99 7.70
C VAL A 116 -10.68 16.25 8.54
N LEU A 117 -9.71 15.34 8.50
CA LEU A 117 -8.47 15.49 9.26
C LEU A 117 -7.60 16.65 8.75
N SER A 118 -7.52 16.84 7.45
CA SER A 118 -6.72 17.91 6.85
C SER A 118 -7.31 19.30 7.11
N GLU A 119 -8.64 19.41 7.15
CA GLU A 119 -9.33 20.67 7.48
C GLU A 119 -9.23 21.01 8.97
N GLY A 120 -9.34 20.02 9.86
CA GLY A 120 -9.38 20.25 11.31
C GLY A 120 -8.02 20.34 11.99
N ASN A 121 -7.06 19.49 11.62
CA ASN A 121 -5.79 19.30 12.35
C ASN A 121 -4.53 19.60 11.52
N GLY A 122 -4.69 20.02 10.27
CA GLY A 122 -3.61 20.38 9.38
C GLY A 122 -2.85 19.18 8.77
N TRP A 123 -1.89 19.49 7.89
CA TRP A 123 -1.14 18.50 7.09
C TRP A 123 -0.29 17.54 7.93
N HIS A 124 0.28 18.00 9.02
CA HIS A 124 1.12 17.17 9.91
C HIS A 124 0.36 15.96 10.46
N PHE A 125 -0.87 16.17 10.90
CA PHE A 125 -1.70 15.09 11.42
C PHE A 125 -2.11 14.09 10.34
N THR A 126 -2.32 14.56 9.11
CA THR A 126 -2.61 13.72 7.96
C THR A 126 -1.43 12.78 7.63
N LEU A 127 -0.21 13.31 7.63
CA LEU A 127 1.01 12.52 7.40
C LEU A 127 1.24 11.48 8.50
N PHE A 128 0.99 11.84 9.75
CA PHE A 128 1.03 10.88 10.86
C PHE A 128 0.00 9.75 10.69
N THR A 129 -1.22 10.08 10.25
CA THR A 129 -2.26 9.10 9.97
C THR A 129 -1.85 8.13 8.85
N TRP A 130 -1.19 8.59 7.81
CA TRP A 130 -0.66 7.75 6.75
C TRP A 130 0.41 6.77 7.27
N PHE A 131 1.32 7.26 8.11
CA PHE A 131 2.32 6.39 8.77
C PHE A 131 1.65 5.31 9.63
N VAL A 132 0.72 5.70 10.51
CA VAL A 132 0.01 4.75 11.39
C VAL A 132 -0.75 3.70 10.59
N THR A 133 -1.43 4.11 9.52
CA THR A 133 -2.18 3.18 8.65
C THR A 133 -1.24 2.19 7.94
N ALA A 134 -0.12 2.65 7.42
CA ALA A 134 0.87 1.80 6.77
C ALA A 134 1.56 0.85 7.77
N ALA A 135 1.86 1.32 8.97
CA ALA A 135 2.42 0.50 10.06
C ALA A 135 1.43 -0.58 10.52
N ALA A 136 0.15 -0.23 10.68
CA ALA A 136 -0.91 -1.18 11.00
C ALA A 136 -1.06 -2.24 9.90
N GLY A 137 -1.07 -1.85 8.63
CA GLY A 137 -1.09 -2.77 7.49
C GLY A 137 0.11 -3.73 7.49
N THR A 138 1.29 -3.23 7.80
CA THR A 138 2.51 -4.05 7.96
C THR A 138 2.34 -5.07 9.08
N ALA A 139 1.88 -4.64 10.26
CA ALA A 139 1.68 -5.51 11.42
C ALA A 139 0.66 -6.63 11.12
N VAL A 140 -0.48 -6.29 10.52
CA VAL A 140 -1.51 -7.27 10.12
C VAL A 140 -0.94 -8.27 9.11
N CYS A 141 -0.21 -7.82 8.10
CA CYS A 141 0.43 -8.73 7.14
C CYS A 141 1.43 -9.67 7.83
N ILE A 142 2.26 -9.17 8.75
CA ILE A 142 3.22 -9.99 9.50
C ILE A 142 2.50 -11.07 10.34
N MET A 143 1.41 -10.71 11.02
CA MET A 143 0.60 -11.66 11.78
C MET A 143 0.00 -12.75 10.90
N CYS A 144 -0.38 -12.40 9.67
CA CYS A 144 -0.96 -13.33 8.69
C CYS A 144 0.08 -14.26 8.02
N ILE A 145 1.39 -13.95 8.06
CA ILE A 145 2.42 -14.78 7.40
C ILE A 145 2.42 -16.23 7.94
N ARG A 146 2.41 -16.40 9.27
CA ARG A 146 2.47 -17.73 9.89
C ARG A 146 1.26 -18.61 9.54
N PRO A 147 0.00 -18.16 9.75
CA PRO A 147 -1.17 -18.96 9.40
C PRO A 147 -1.27 -19.21 7.89
N TRP A 148 -0.84 -18.26 7.06
CA TRP A 148 -0.80 -18.44 5.61
C TRP A 148 0.15 -19.55 5.18
N ARG A 149 1.39 -19.52 5.65
CA ARG A 149 2.38 -20.58 5.34
C ARG A 149 1.90 -21.96 5.76
N LYS A 150 1.21 -22.07 6.89
CA LYS A 150 0.73 -23.38 7.40
C LYS A 150 -0.42 -23.96 6.57
N LYS A 151 -1.26 -23.10 5.92
CA LYS A 151 -2.48 -23.56 5.23
C LYS A 151 -2.34 -23.61 3.71
N MET A 152 -1.48 -22.79 3.13
CA MET A 152 -1.45 -22.54 1.68
C MET A 152 -0.14 -22.93 1.01
N MET A 153 0.92 -23.12 1.77
CA MET A 153 2.23 -23.58 1.29
C MET A 153 2.63 -24.89 1.96
#